data_41f45981f8ff3e7fb7b86344b480e56a
#
_entry.id   41f45981f8ff3e7fb7b86344b480e56a
#
_cell.length_a   1.000
_cell.length_b   1.000
_cell.length_c   1.000
_cell.angle_alpha   90.00
_cell.angle_beta   90.00
_cell.angle_gamma   90.00
#
_symmetry.space_group_name_H-M   'P 1'
#
loop_
_entity.id
_entity.type
_entity.pdbx_description
1 polymer ?
#
loop_
_entity_poly.entity_id
_entity_poly.type
_entity_poly.pdbx_seq_one_letter_code
_entity_poly.pdbx_strand_id
1 'polypeptide(L)'
;MGVDGARKNRNCVSIDAIDGGLALQARLSSIQGDLVFDCTEFGCVLLGGDSTGDFTLSSILIEADALLSVTPDNMLSVTLSNISTTIGSLDINSDNGWTNFLLSIVRGIITSSLITDLEVTLEDALGTELGPLLEQGLSALAFGFSLDLPRLGGGEPITVDLITDFESVSFQGSTPQGGVLVERGGAYSAEVVTPHDNLGVPNRDRCGEGGQVISLPRSAAIELGLSDDLLNQVLYAAWRAGWLEVDAGPELVGGADLGALGVSDLALTLSGQLAPTASDCNPD
;
A
#
# COMPACT_ATOMS: atom_id res chain seq x y z
N MET A 1 -38.68 -1.20 10.63
CA MET A 1 -38.95 0.23 10.57
C MET A 1 -37.72 0.91 10.02
N GLY A 2 -37.86 1.44 8.84
CA GLY A 2 -36.81 1.79 7.92
C GLY A 2 -35.93 2.97 8.34
N VAL A 3 -34.65 2.77 8.16
CA VAL A 3 -33.61 3.81 8.20
C VAL A 3 -32.88 3.88 6.84
N ASP A 4 -33.59 3.51 5.76
CA ASP A 4 -32.97 3.34 4.43
C ASP A 4 -33.12 4.56 3.51
N GLY A 5 -33.74 5.64 3.97
CA GLY A 5 -33.99 6.82 3.12
C GLY A 5 -32.87 7.86 3.06
N ALA A 6 -31.92 7.85 4.00
CA ALA A 6 -30.95 8.95 4.16
C ALA A 6 -29.54 8.66 3.56
N ARG A 7 -29.31 7.46 3.04
CA ARG A 7 -27.99 7.06 2.49
C ARG A 7 -27.82 7.29 1.00
N LYS A 8 -28.88 7.64 0.28
CA LYS A 8 -28.86 7.71 -1.21
C LYS A 8 -28.12 8.92 -1.81
N ASN A 9 -27.71 9.89 -1.00
CA ASN A 9 -27.08 11.13 -1.50
C ASN A 9 -25.71 11.40 -0.85
N ARG A 10 -24.90 10.39 -0.59
CA ARG A 10 -23.54 10.59 -0.12
C ARG A 10 -22.56 10.01 -1.10
N ASN A 11 -21.51 10.77 -1.41
CA ASN A 11 -20.34 10.22 -2.08
C ASN A 11 -19.79 9.10 -1.21
N CYS A 12 -19.61 7.93 -1.78
CA CYS A 12 -19.07 6.77 -1.08
C CYS A 12 -18.19 5.95 -2.00
N VAL A 13 -17.19 5.33 -1.41
CA VAL A 13 -16.36 4.33 -2.07
C VAL A 13 -16.52 3.04 -1.26
N SER A 14 -16.76 1.93 -1.92
CA SER A 14 -16.67 0.59 -1.35
C SER A 14 -15.60 -0.21 -2.06
N ILE A 15 -14.93 -1.05 -1.30
CA ILE A 15 -13.92 -1.98 -1.76
C ILE A 15 -14.26 -3.32 -1.15
N ASP A 16 -14.52 -4.31 -1.99
CA ASP A 16 -14.87 -5.66 -1.58
C ASP A 16 -13.89 -6.66 -2.19
N ALA A 17 -13.47 -7.67 -1.42
CA ALA A 17 -12.61 -8.70 -1.98
C ALA A 17 -13.42 -9.61 -2.91
N ILE A 18 -12.83 -9.92 -4.07
CA ILE A 18 -13.31 -10.90 -5.05
C ILE A 18 -12.23 -11.93 -5.30
N ASP A 19 -12.55 -13.00 -6.02
CA ASP A 19 -11.54 -13.98 -6.39
C ASP A 19 -10.47 -13.36 -7.29
N GLY A 20 -9.24 -13.35 -6.79
CA GLY A 20 -8.07 -12.79 -7.47
C GLY A 20 -7.88 -11.28 -7.33
N GLY A 21 -8.72 -10.56 -6.57
CA GLY A 21 -8.58 -9.11 -6.48
C GLY A 21 -9.62 -8.40 -5.63
N LEU A 22 -9.90 -7.17 -6.03
CA LEU A 22 -10.79 -6.23 -5.35
C LEU A 22 -11.85 -5.71 -6.32
N ALA A 23 -13.11 -5.76 -5.95
CA ALA A 23 -14.18 -5.01 -6.60
C ALA A 23 -14.22 -3.60 -6.01
N LEU A 24 -14.14 -2.62 -6.88
CA LEU A 24 -14.16 -1.19 -6.56
C LEU A 24 -15.50 -0.62 -7.00
N GLN A 25 -16.17 0.13 -6.13
CA GLN A 25 -17.36 0.87 -6.49
C GLN A 25 -17.29 2.28 -5.90
N ALA A 26 -17.43 3.29 -6.75
CA ALA A 26 -17.52 4.67 -6.32
C ALA A 26 -18.86 5.27 -6.75
N ARG A 27 -19.53 5.94 -5.81
CA ARG A 27 -20.77 6.67 -6.05
C ARG A 27 -20.58 8.14 -5.76
N LEU A 28 -20.89 8.97 -6.75
CA LEU A 28 -20.88 10.41 -6.63
C LEU A 28 -22.31 10.93 -6.78
N SER A 29 -22.72 11.81 -5.87
CA SER A 29 -24.09 12.35 -5.88
C SER A 29 -24.31 13.36 -6.98
N SER A 30 -23.34 14.24 -7.22
CA SER A 30 -23.38 15.23 -8.30
C SER A 30 -21.99 15.80 -8.57
N ILE A 31 -21.77 16.15 -9.84
CA ILE A 31 -20.68 16.99 -10.30
C ILE A 31 -21.32 18.19 -11.00
N GLN A 32 -20.86 19.40 -10.72
CA GLN A 32 -21.32 20.63 -11.34
C GLN A 32 -20.12 21.34 -11.97
N GLY A 33 -20.40 22.02 -13.08
CA GLY A 33 -19.40 22.81 -13.76
C GLY A 33 -20.04 23.85 -14.68
N ASP A 34 -19.20 24.74 -15.18
CA ASP A 34 -19.60 25.80 -16.08
C ASP A 34 -19.44 25.35 -17.54
N LEU A 35 -20.32 25.82 -18.41
CA LEU A 35 -20.29 25.61 -19.85
C LEU A 35 -20.16 26.95 -20.57
N VAL A 36 -19.41 26.91 -21.67
CA VAL A 36 -19.37 28.02 -22.63
C VAL A 36 -19.93 27.51 -23.95
N PHE A 37 -20.97 28.15 -24.42
CA PHE A 37 -21.56 27.93 -25.74
C PHE A 37 -20.93 28.93 -26.72
N ASP A 38 -19.97 28.45 -27.50
CA ASP A 38 -19.28 29.27 -28.51
C ASP A 38 -20.03 29.20 -29.82
N CYS A 39 -20.32 30.35 -30.38
CA CYS A 39 -21.19 30.50 -31.52
C CYS A 39 -20.44 31.05 -32.72
N THR A 40 -19.96 30.20 -33.61
CA THR A 40 -19.11 30.53 -34.76
C THR A 40 -19.89 30.76 -36.05
N GLU A 41 -21.11 30.27 -36.16
CA GLU A 41 -21.92 30.35 -37.37
C GLU A 41 -22.82 31.59 -37.40
N PHE A 42 -22.96 32.23 -38.57
CA PHE A 42 -23.75 33.45 -38.73
C PHE A 42 -25.20 33.32 -38.25
N GLY A 43 -25.81 32.14 -38.45
CA GLY A 43 -27.17 31.87 -37.98
C GLY A 43 -27.29 31.86 -36.44
N CYS A 44 -26.26 31.42 -35.73
CA CYS A 44 -26.17 31.35 -34.30
C CYS A 44 -26.00 32.74 -33.67
N VAL A 45 -25.21 33.60 -34.29
CA VAL A 45 -25.04 35.00 -33.86
C VAL A 45 -26.37 35.76 -33.89
N LEU A 46 -27.23 35.49 -34.90
CA LEU A 46 -28.59 36.05 -34.96
C LEU A 46 -29.51 35.56 -33.85
N LEU A 47 -29.19 34.42 -33.22
CA LEU A 47 -30.01 33.79 -32.21
C LEU A 47 -29.54 34.06 -30.78
N GLY A 48 -28.58 34.95 -30.58
CA GLY A 48 -28.13 35.37 -29.22
C GLY A 48 -26.63 35.37 -28.98
N GLY A 49 -25.84 34.87 -29.93
CA GLY A 49 -24.37 34.84 -29.82
C GLY A 49 -23.85 33.84 -28.75
N ASP A 50 -22.63 34.08 -28.33
CA ASP A 50 -21.99 33.29 -27.29
C ASP A 50 -22.79 33.38 -25.97
N SER A 51 -22.89 32.27 -25.28
CA SER A 51 -23.56 32.23 -23.97
C SER A 51 -22.83 31.33 -23.02
N THR A 52 -23.01 31.62 -21.74
CA THR A 52 -22.55 30.78 -20.64
C THR A 52 -23.69 29.93 -20.10
N GLY A 53 -23.36 28.95 -19.30
CA GLY A 53 -24.32 28.10 -18.64
C GLY A 53 -23.68 27.19 -17.62
N ASP A 54 -24.49 26.35 -17.06
CA ASP A 54 -24.05 25.34 -16.09
C ASP A 54 -24.50 23.94 -16.51
N PHE A 55 -23.76 22.95 -16.05
CA PHE A 55 -24.20 21.57 -16.12
C PHE A 55 -24.17 20.92 -14.76
N THR A 56 -25.04 19.95 -14.57
CA THR A 56 -25.08 19.09 -13.40
C THR A 56 -25.18 17.64 -13.84
N LEU A 57 -24.17 16.85 -13.51
CA LEU A 57 -24.20 15.39 -13.58
C LEU A 57 -24.67 14.84 -12.26
N SER A 58 -25.59 13.92 -12.25
CA SER A 58 -26.10 13.31 -11.01
C SER A 58 -26.05 11.79 -11.04
N SER A 59 -25.92 11.20 -9.85
CA SER A 59 -25.94 9.73 -9.67
C SER A 59 -24.88 9.00 -10.49
N ILE A 60 -23.64 9.45 -10.43
CA ILE A 60 -22.54 8.79 -11.13
C ILE A 60 -22.14 7.54 -10.33
N LEU A 61 -22.16 6.40 -10.98
CA LEU A 61 -21.68 5.12 -10.45
C LEU A 61 -20.50 4.68 -11.30
N ILE A 62 -19.39 4.41 -10.64
CA ILE A 62 -18.18 3.86 -11.25
C ILE A 62 -17.93 2.50 -10.61
N GLU A 63 -17.72 1.48 -11.42
CA GLU A 63 -17.41 0.12 -10.98
C GLU A 63 -16.19 -0.39 -11.75
N ALA A 64 -15.32 -1.13 -11.07
CA ALA A 64 -14.17 -1.78 -11.69
C ALA A 64 -13.71 -2.95 -10.83
N ASP A 65 -13.14 -3.97 -11.46
CA ASP A 65 -12.41 -5.04 -10.79
C ASP A 65 -10.90 -4.80 -10.93
N ALA A 66 -10.20 -4.72 -9.80
CA ALA A 66 -8.75 -4.63 -9.74
C ALA A 66 -8.19 -6.02 -9.43
N LEU A 67 -7.67 -6.70 -10.43
CA LEU A 67 -7.00 -7.99 -10.29
C LEU A 67 -5.54 -7.77 -9.87
N LEU A 68 -5.12 -8.41 -8.79
CA LEU A 68 -3.79 -8.26 -8.22
C LEU A 68 -2.94 -9.49 -8.49
N SER A 69 -1.69 -9.26 -8.86
CA SER A 69 -0.69 -10.31 -9.05
C SER A 69 0.70 -9.82 -8.64
N VAL A 70 1.62 -10.75 -8.41
CA VAL A 70 3.03 -10.43 -8.18
C VAL A 70 3.81 -10.78 -9.44
N THR A 71 4.60 -9.84 -9.92
CA THR A 71 5.46 -10.03 -11.10
C THR A 71 6.66 -10.90 -10.79
N PRO A 72 7.38 -11.42 -11.81
CA PRO A 72 8.64 -12.15 -11.61
C PRO A 72 9.72 -11.31 -10.89
N ASP A 73 9.63 -10.00 -10.94
CA ASP A 73 10.52 -9.06 -10.25
C ASP A 73 10.06 -8.73 -8.82
N ASN A 74 9.13 -9.50 -8.28
CA ASN A 74 8.56 -9.34 -6.94
C ASN A 74 7.86 -8.00 -6.69
N MET A 75 7.35 -7.39 -7.74
CA MET A 75 6.54 -6.18 -7.64
C MET A 75 5.06 -6.52 -7.72
N LEU A 76 4.24 -5.74 -7.03
CA LEU A 76 2.79 -5.86 -7.17
C LEU A 76 2.36 -5.27 -8.51
N SER A 77 1.49 -5.96 -9.21
CA SER A 77 0.86 -5.50 -10.45
C SER A 77 -0.66 -5.51 -10.32
N VAL A 78 -1.28 -4.45 -10.80
CA VAL A 78 -2.73 -4.26 -10.76
C VAL A 78 -3.27 -4.16 -12.19
N THR A 79 -4.16 -5.07 -12.54
CA THR A 79 -4.85 -5.05 -13.82
C THR A 79 -6.33 -4.73 -13.60
N LEU A 80 -6.81 -3.66 -14.20
CA LEU A 80 -8.22 -3.31 -14.15
C LEU A 80 -9.01 -4.06 -15.22
N SER A 81 -10.19 -4.50 -14.84
CA SER A 81 -11.16 -5.14 -15.73
C SER A 81 -12.59 -4.76 -15.34
N ASN A 82 -13.55 -5.06 -16.19
CA ASN A 82 -14.96 -4.78 -15.95
C ASN A 82 -15.24 -3.31 -15.55
N ILE A 83 -14.45 -2.38 -16.11
CA ILE A 83 -14.66 -0.96 -15.85
C ILE A 83 -15.98 -0.56 -16.45
N SER A 84 -16.84 0.04 -15.65
CA SER A 84 -18.11 0.59 -16.12
C SER A 84 -18.43 1.88 -15.38
N THR A 85 -18.97 2.84 -16.13
CA THR A 85 -19.44 4.11 -15.61
C THR A 85 -20.91 4.27 -16.00
N THR A 86 -21.73 4.63 -15.05
CA THR A 86 -23.15 4.92 -15.28
C THR A 86 -23.49 6.31 -14.76
N ILE A 87 -23.99 7.16 -15.63
CA ILE A 87 -24.44 8.52 -15.31
C ILE A 87 -25.96 8.56 -15.33
N GLY A 88 -26.57 8.87 -14.19
CA GLY A 88 -28.04 8.85 -14.04
C GLY A 88 -28.72 9.98 -14.82
N SER A 89 -28.21 11.19 -14.74
CA SER A 89 -28.73 12.32 -15.53
C SER A 89 -27.69 13.41 -15.76
N LEU A 90 -27.85 14.11 -16.86
CA LEU A 90 -27.14 15.32 -17.21
C LEU A 90 -28.15 16.42 -17.45
N ASP A 91 -28.12 17.44 -16.59
CA ASP A 91 -28.87 18.68 -16.77
C ASP A 91 -27.95 19.77 -17.28
N ILE A 92 -28.37 20.44 -18.36
CA ILE A 92 -27.64 21.54 -18.97
C ILE A 92 -28.57 22.75 -18.99
N ASN A 93 -28.10 23.87 -18.47
CA ASN A 93 -28.81 25.13 -18.50
C ASN A 93 -27.91 26.21 -19.12
N SER A 94 -28.52 27.18 -19.80
CA SER A 94 -27.81 28.34 -20.34
C SER A 94 -28.38 29.62 -19.73
N ASP A 95 -27.55 30.60 -19.55
CA ASP A 95 -27.95 31.94 -19.11
C ASP A 95 -28.79 32.68 -20.16
N ASN A 96 -28.75 32.20 -21.41
CA ASN A 96 -29.52 32.77 -22.49
C ASN A 96 -30.83 32.01 -22.73
N GLY A 97 -31.94 32.73 -22.55
CA GLY A 97 -33.28 32.15 -22.73
C GLY A 97 -33.57 31.52 -24.06
N TRP A 98 -32.98 32.05 -25.15
CA TRP A 98 -33.10 31.48 -26.49
C TRP A 98 -32.33 30.17 -26.63
N THR A 99 -31.10 30.12 -26.11
CA THR A 99 -30.29 28.89 -26.05
C THR A 99 -31.00 27.83 -25.25
N ASN A 100 -31.61 28.17 -24.09
CA ASN A 100 -32.43 27.24 -23.31
C ASN A 100 -33.63 26.70 -24.07
N PHE A 101 -34.30 27.55 -24.88
CA PHE A 101 -35.39 27.09 -25.72
C PHE A 101 -34.92 26.07 -26.76
N LEU A 102 -33.81 26.33 -27.45
CA LEU A 102 -33.20 25.36 -28.38
C LEU A 102 -32.77 24.09 -27.68
N LEU A 103 -32.10 24.19 -26.56
CA LEU A 103 -31.73 23.04 -25.74
C LEU A 103 -32.96 22.22 -25.31
N SER A 104 -34.12 22.84 -25.05
CA SER A 104 -35.34 22.12 -24.73
C SER A 104 -35.86 21.22 -25.86
N ILE A 105 -35.62 21.61 -27.09
CA ILE A 105 -36.04 20.86 -28.29
C ILE A 105 -35.13 19.65 -28.53
N VAL A 106 -33.80 19.83 -28.35
CA VAL A 106 -32.80 18.80 -28.67
C VAL A 106 -32.24 18.08 -27.42
N ARG A 107 -32.68 18.47 -26.26
CA ARG A 107 -32.16 18.00 -24.95
C ARG A 107 -32.04 16.46 -24.88
N GLY A 108 -33.11 15.75 -25.29
CA GLY A 108 -33.10 14.30 -25.20
C GLY A 108 -32.06 13.63 -26.09
N ILE A 109 -31.70 14.20 -27.22
CA ILE A 109 -30.71 13.65 -28.13
C ILE A 109 -29.29 14.03 -27.67
N ILE A 110 -29.10 15.30 -27.35
CA ILE A 110 -27.77 15.81 -26.93
C ILE A 110 -27.36 15.18 -25.59
N THR A 111 -28.24 15.13 -24.60
CA THR A 111 -27.88 14.57 -23.28
C THR A 111 -27.58 13.09 -23.36
N SER A 112 -28.28 12.29 -24.14
CA SER A 112 -27.98 10.86 -24.29
C SER A 112 -26.63 10.62 -24.96
N SER A 113 -26.31 11.36 -26.01
CA SER A 113 -25.01 11.26 -26.71
C SER A 113 -23.87 11.70 -25.77
N LEU A 114 -24.02 12.84 -25.11
CA LEU A 114 -23.02 13.35 -24.17
C LEU A 114 -22.81 12.43 -22.97
N ILE A 115 -23.87 11.82 -22.42
CA ILE A 115 -23.73 10.82 -21.34
C ILE A 115 -22.89 9.65 -21.82
N THR A 116 -23.21 9.10 -22.99
CA THR A 116 -22.45 7.98 -23.55
C THR A 116 -20.99 8.34 -23.81
N ASP A 117 -20.72 9.50 -24.38
CA ASP A 117 -19.36 9.96 -24.64
C ASP A 117 -18.57 10.21 -23.33
N LEU A 118 -19.23 10.74 -22.31
CA LEU A 118 -18.63 10.92 -20.98
C LEU A 118 -18.38 9.59 -20.28
N GLU A 119 -19.30 8.63 -20.36
CA GLU A 119 -19.12 7.28 -19.81
C GLU A 119 -17.88 6.62 -20.43
N VAL A 120 -17.79 6.61 -21.76
CA VAL A 120 -16.63 6.06 -22.49
C VAL A 120 -15.33 6.78 -22.11
N THR A 121 -15.35 8.12 -22.08
CA THR A 121 -14.16 8.90 -21.72
C THR A 121 -13.71 8.63 -20.29
N LEU A 122 -14.64 8.48 -19.35
CA LEU A 122 -14.32 8.14 -17.97
C LEU A 122 -13.78 6.72 -17.84
N GLU A 123 -14.36 5.76 -18.55
CA GLU A 123 -13.89 4.38 -18.58
C GLU A 123 -12.47 4.29 -19.14
N ASP A 124 -12.17 4.97 -20.24
CA ASP A 124 -10.83 5.03 -20.82
C ASP A 124 -9.81 5.69 -19.89
N ALA A 125 -10.18 6.81 -19.26
CA ALA A 125 -9.33 7.51 -18.31
C ALA A 125 -9.06 6.64 -17.06
N LEU A 126 -10.08 5.99 -16.53
CA LEU A 126 -9.94 5.08 -15.39
C LEU A 126 -9.07 3.87 -15.75
N GLY A 127 -9.28 3.28 -16.92
CA GLY A 127 -8.48 2.16 -17.42
C GLY A 127 -7.01 2.49 -17.55
N THR A 128 -6.69 3.74 -17.89
CA THR A 128 -5.31 4.18 -18.08
C THR A 128 -4.63 4.63 -16.79
N GLU A 129 -5.34 5.34 -15.91
CA GLU A 129 -4.72 6.04 -14.78
C GLU A 129 -4.92 5.32 -13.44
N LEU A 130 -6.05 4.67 -13.23
CA LEU A 130 -6.38 4.09 -11.92
C LEU A 130 -5.52 2.87 -11.58
N GLY A 131 -5.20 2.02 -12.57
CA GLY A 131 -4.34 0.85 -12.38
C GLY A 131 -2.97 1.24 -11.80
N PRO A 132 -2.19 2.11 -12.48
CA PRO A 132 -0.90 2.59 -11.96
C PRO A 132 -0.99 3.29 -10.60
N LEU A 133 -2.05 4.05 -10.33
CA LEU A 133 -2.25 4.70 -9.01
C LEU A 133 -2.48 3.68 -7.90
N LEU A 134 -3.27 2.64 -8.16
CA LEU A 134 -3.48 1.55 -7.21
C LEU A 134 -2.19 0.76 -7.00
N GLU A 135 -1.46 0.45 -8.05
CA GLU A 135 -0.16 -0.22 -7.99
C GLU A 135 0.84 0.57 -7.15
N GLN A 136 0.95 1.88 -7.38
CA GLN A 136 1.80 2.76 -6.58
C GLN A 136 1.36 2.80 -5.10
N GLY A 137 0.06 2.93 -4.85
CA GLY A 137 -0.48 2.97 -3.49
C GLY A 137 -0.28 1.67 -2.74
N LEU A 138 -0.48 0.54 -3.38
CA LEU A 138 -0.30 -0.79 -2.79
C LEU A 138 1.18 -1.18 -2.67
N SER A 139 2.03 -0.75 -3.59
CA SER A 139 3.48 -0.97 -3.51
C SER A 139 4.10 -0.27 -2.30
N ALA A 140 3.47 0.78 -1.79
CA ALA A 140 3.88 1.43 -0.55
C ALA A 140 3.64 0.58 0.71
N LEU A 141 2.97 -0.57 0.59
CA LEU A 141 2.83 -1.55 1.67
C LEU A 141 4.09 -2.40 1.86
N ALA A 142 4.96 -2.50 0.85
CA ALA A 142 6.26 -3.13 1.01
C ALA A 142 7.08 -2.36 2.05
N PHE A 143 7.59 -3.08 3.06
CA PHE A 143 8.32 -2.47 4.15
C PHE A 143 9.78 -2.26 3.75
N GLY A 144 10.26 -1.04 3.91
CA GLY A 144 11.69 -0.74 3.86
C GLY A 144 12.00 0.28 4.94
N PHE A 145 12.73 -0.13 5.97
CA PHE A 145 13.14 0.80 7.02
C PHE A 145 14.49 0.43 7.62
N SER A 146 15.19 1.42 8.12
CA SER A 146 16.44 1.24 8.85
C SER A 146 16.17 1.30 10.35
N LEU A 147 16.76 0.37 11.08
CA LEU A 147 16.67 0.28 12.53
C LEU A 147 18.06 0.56 13.12
N ASP A 148 18.16 1.60 13.94
CA ASP A 148 19.38 1.92 14.68
C ASP A 148 19.37 1.21 16.04
N LEU A 149 20.28 0.26 16.20
CA LEU A 149 20.46 -0.51 17.43
C LEU A 149 21.64 0.04 18.21
N PRO A 150 21.47 0.38 19.51
CA PRO A 150 22.59 0.80 20.34
C PRO A 150 23.56 -0.37 20.54
N ARG A 151 24.87 -0.12 20.38
CA ARG A 151 25.91 -1.11 20.71
C ARG A 151 25.94 -1.37 22.23
N LEU A 152 26.06 -2.62 22.61
CA LEU A 152 26.15 -2.97 24.03
C LEU A 152 27.43 -2.46 24.69
N GLY A 153 28.51 -2.37 23.91
CA GLY A 153 29.78 -1.79 24.35
C GLY A 153 29.86 -0.25 24.28
N GLY A 154 28.78 0.42 23.87
CA GLY A 154 28.80 1.86 23.59
C GLY A 154 29.36 2.19 22.20
N GLY A 155 29.39 3.47 21.83
CA GLY A 155 29.79 3.94 20.51
C GLY A 155 28.64 4.27 19.59
N GLU A 156 28.91 4.37 18.29
CA GLU A 156 27.89 4.66 17.28
C GLU A 156 26.91 3.51 17.14
N PRO A 157 25.61 3.79 16.96
CA PRO A 157 24.59 2.77 16.74
C PRO A 157 24.90 1.92 15.51
N ILE A 158 24.38 0.71 15.49
CA ILE A 158 24.41 -0.18 14.35
C ILE A 158 23.14 0.04 13.55
N THR A 159 23.28 0.35 12.26
CA THR A 159 22.13 0.41 11.36
C THR A 159 21.90 -0.96 10.73
N VAL A 160 20.69 -1.49 10.91
CA VAL A 160 20.18 -2.68 10.25
C VAL A 160 19.06 -2.27 9.31
N ASP A 161 19.26 -2.53 8.03
CA ASP A 161 18.27 -2.26 6.99
C ASP A 161 17.37 -3.47 6.82
N LEU A 162 16.07 -3.24 6.88
CA LEU A 162 15.03 -4.20 6.50
C LEU A 162 14.51 -3.83 5.12
N ILE A 163 14.43 -4.83 4.26
CA ILE A 163 13.81 -4.70 2.94
C ILE A 163 12.87 -5.87 2.76
N THR A 164 11.66 -5.60 2.28
CA THR A 164 10.71 -6.63 1.89
C THR A 164 10.28 -6.44 0.44
N ASP A 165 10.01 -7.56 -0.22
CA ASP A 165 9.46 -7.64 -1.57
C ASP A 165 8.21 -8.52 -1.54
N PHE A 166 7.29 -8.30 -2.47
CA PHE A 166 6.09 -9.12 -2.56
C PHE A 166 6.42 -10.53 -3.04
N GLU A 167 5.93 -11.53 -2.33
CA GLU A 167 6.06 -12.94 -2.71
C GLU A 167 4.79 -13.47 -3.38
N SER A 168 3.65 -13.19 -2.78
CA SER A 168 2.36 -13.60 -3.33
C SER A 168 1.23 -12.72 -2.85
N VAL A 169 0.16 -12.69 -3.63
CA VAL A 169 -1.10 -12.04 -3.28
C VAL A 169 -2.24 -12.99 -3.63
N SER A 170 -3.21 -13.10 -2.72
CA SER A 170 -4.40 -13.89 -2.95
C SER A 170 -5.62 -13.24 -2.34
N PHE A 171 -6.73 -13.25 -3.08
CA PHE A 171 -8.02 -12.73 -2.62
C PHE A 171 -9.11 -13.78 -2.82
N GLN A 172 -10.10 -13.76 -1.94
CA GLN A 172 -11.27 -14.62 -1.99
C GLN A 172 -12.53 -13.79 -1.80
N GLY A 173 -13.46 -13.92 -2.73
CA GLY A 173 -14.79 -13.32 -2.66
C GLY A 173 -15.79 -14.11 -1.81
N SER A 174 -15.50 -15.38 -1.52
CA SER A 174 -16.32 -16.25 -0.67
C SER A 174 -16.01 -16.08 0.82
N THR A 175 -16.94 -16.47 1.68
CA THR A 175 -16.76 -16.37 3.14
C THR A 175 -15.75 -17.41 3.67
N PRO A 176 -14.73 -17.01 4.46
CA PRO A 176 -14.45 -15.65 4.86
C PRO A 176 -13.86 -14.81 3.72
N GLN A 177 -14.55 -13.71 3.38
CA GLN A 177 -14.09 -12.77 2.37
C GLN A 177 -12.85 -12.03 2.83
N GLY A 178 -11.87 -11.87 1.95
CA GLY A 178 -10.65 -11.12 2.27
C GLY A 178 -9.49 -11.43 1.35
N GLY A 179 -8.36 -10.78 1.62
CA GLY A 179 -7.11 -10.97 0.90
C GLY A 179 -5.95 -11.27 1.84
N VAL A 180 -4.93 -11.92 1.31
CA VAL A 180 -3.65 -12.16 1.97
C VAL A 180 -2.55 -11.66 1.04
N LEU A 181 -1.71 -10.79 1.56
CA LEU A 181 -0.50 -10.33 0.93
C LEU A 181 0.67 -10.93 1.70
N VAL A 182 1.54 -11.64 1.01
CA VAL A 182 2.75 -12.25 1.58
C VAL A 182 3.95 -11.50 1.03
N GLU A 183 4.80 -11.04 1.93
CA GLU A 183 6.07 -10.42 1.61
C GLU A 183 7.22 -11.31 2.06
N ARG A 184 8.27 -11.37 1.25
CA ARG A 184 9.56 -11.95 1.62
C ARG A 184 10.45 -10.84 2.12
N GLY A 185 10.95 -10.96 3.35
CA GLY A 185 11.82 -9.97 3.96
C GLY A 185 13.26 -10.43 4.07
N GLY A 186 14.15 -9.45 4.11
CA GLY A 186 15.57 -9.63 4.42
C GLY A 186 16.09 -8.50 5.30
N ALA A 187 17.03 -8.83 6.18
CA ALA A 187 17.72 -7.85 7.00
C ALA A 187 19.23 -7.91 6.76
N TYR A 188 19.87 -6.77 6.63
CA TYR A 188 21.30 -6.68 6.47
C TYR A 188 21.87 -5.44 7.17
N SER A 189 23.18 -5.48 7.46
CA SER A 189 23.95 -4.30 7.84
C SER A 189 25.14 -4.16 6.91
N ALA A 190 25.48 -2.94 6.54
CA ALA A 190 26.68 -2.64 5.76
C ALA A 190 27.97 -2.92 6.55
N GLU A 191 27.88 -2.91 7.88
CA GLU A 191 29.02 -3.19 8.76
C GLU A 191 29.23 -4.69 8.96
N VAL A 192 30.48 -5.11 9.00
CA VAL A 192 30.92 -6.46 9.37
C VAL A 192 32.08 -6.30 10.35
N VAL A 193 31.79 -6.41 11.62
CA VAL A 193 32.76 -6.17 12.70
C VAL A 193 33.11 -7.45 13.45
N THR A 194 32.15 -8.37 13.59
CA THR A 194 32.41 -9.61 14.31
C THR A 194 33.58 -10.40 13.73
N PRO A 195 34.52 -10.87 14.54
CA PRO A 195 35.65 -11.69 14.10
C PRO A 195 35.27 -13.16 13.80
N HIS A 196 34.04 -13.55 14.13
CA HIS A 196 33.59 -14.94 14.00
C HIS A 196 33.15 -15.30 12.58
N ASP A 197 33.29 -16.57 12.25
CA ASP A 197 32.91 -17.10 10.95
C ASP A 197 31.40 -16.95 10.68
N ASN A 198 31.09 -16.69 9.42
CA ASN A 198 29.72 -16.64 8.96
C ASN A 198 29.13 -18.06 8.85
N LEU A 199 28.38 -18.48 9.85
CA LEU A 199 27.70 -19.77 9.87
C LEU A 199 26.31 -19.74 9.20
N GLY A 200 25.90 -18.59 8.67
CA GLY A 200 24.56 -18.36 8.09
C GLY A 200 23.53 -17.98 9.14
N VAL A 201 22.39 -17.58 8.61
CA VAL A 201 21.21 -17.25 9.46
C VAL A 201 20.55 -18.55 9.89
N PRO A 202 20.24 -18.71 11.19
CA PRO A 202 19.44 -19.85 11.64
C PRO A 202 18.07 -19.81 10.96
N ASN A 203 17.67 -20.93 10.38
CA ASN A 203 16.37 -21.09 9.79
C ASN A 203 15.52 -22.12 10.55
N ARG A 204 14.24 -22.15 10.24
CA ARG A 204 13.22 -22.88 10.98
C ARG A 204 13.16 -24.39 10.73
N ASP A 205 13.94 -24.94 9.78
CA ASP A 205 13.83 -26.33 9.35
C ASP A 205 13.97 -27.36 10.50
N ARG A 206 14.40 -26.93 11.68
CA ARG A 206 14.60 -27.81 12.81
C ARG A 206 13.37 -28.02 13.70
N CYS A 207 12.29 -27.23 13.53
CA CYS A 207 11.06 -27.41 14.28
C CYS A 207 10.08 -28.41 13.63
N GLY A 208 10.48 -29.06 12.55
CA GLY A 208 9.79 -30.24 12.00
C GLY A 208 8.64 -29.94 11.05
N GLU A 209 8.30 -28.70 10.80
CA GLU A 209 7.25 -28.33 9.86
C GLU A 209 7.80 -27.35 8.82
N GLY A 210 8.10 -27.89 7.64
CA GLY A 210 8.63 -27.10 6.54
C GLY A 210 7.71 -25.96 6.14
N GLY A 211 8.30 -24.78 5.88
CA GLY A 211 7.68 -23.67 5.19
C GLY A 211 6.34 -23.22 5.74
N GLN A 212 6.29 -22.72 6.96
CA GLN A 212 5.01 -22.27 7.52
C GLN A 212 4.53 -20.98 6.86
N VAL A 213 3.40 -21.09 6.20
CA VAL A 213 2.55 -19.93 5.94
C VAL A 213 2.04 -19.44 7.29
N ILE A 214 2.33 -18.19 7.65
CA ILE A 214 1.78 -17.55 8.84
C ILE A 214 0.25 -17.69 8.79
N SER A 215 -0.32 -18.40 9.76
CA SER A 215 -1.77 -18.57 9.84
C SER A 215 -2.37 -17.37 10.58
N LEU A 216 -3.06 -16.51 9.84
CA LEU A 216 -3.80 -15.39 10.42
C LEU A 216 -5.21 -15.87 10.80
N PRO A 217 -5.69 -15.59 12.03
CA PRO A 217 -7.01 -16.03 12.49
C PRO A 217 -8.18 -15.39 11.75
N ARG A 218 -7.95 -14.30 10.98
CA ARG A 218 -8.96 -13.54 10.22
C ARG A 218 -10.12 -13.05 11.09
N SER A 219 -9.78 -12.59 12.29
CA SER A 219 -10.73 -12.08 13.27
C SER A 219 -10.84 -10.56 13.28
N ALA A 220 -9.87 -9.86 12.69
CA ALA A 220 -9.82 -8.41 12.58
C ALA A 220 -9.85 -7.96 11.11
N ALA A 221 -10.15 -6.69 10.90
CA ALA A 221 -10.16 -6.09 9.56
C ALA A 221 -8.78 -6.09 8.90
N ILE A 222 -7.72 -5.97 9.71
CA ILE A 222 -6.32 -6.07 9.28
C ILE A 222 -5.59 -6.90 10.33
N GLU A 223 -4.83 -7.88 9.88
CA GLU A 223 -3.97 -8.72 10.72
C GLU A 223 -2.58 -8.75 10.10
N LEU A 224 -1.56 -8.65 10.94
CA LEU A 224 -0.16 -8.72 10.55
C LEU A 224 0.50 -9.90 11.24
N GLY A 225 1.20 -10.72 10.48
CA GLY A 225 2.05 -11.79 10.98
C GLY A 225 3.50 -11.55 10.54
N LEU A 226 4.43 -11.71 11.47
CA LEU A 226 5.87 -11.66 11.21
C LEU A 226 6.47 -13.03 11.52
N SER A 227 7.34 -13.51 10.61
CA SER A 227 8.03 -14.77 10.85
C SER A 227 9.23 -14.56 11.80
N ASP A 228 9.53 -15.57 12.61
CA ASP A 228 10.73 -15.60 13.43
C ASP A 228 12.02 -15.66 12.58
N ASP A 229 11.95 -16.16 11.35
CA ASP A 229 13.07 -16.14 10.41
C ASP A 229 13.48 -14.71 10.04
N LEU A 230 12.52 -13.80 9.86
CA LEU A 230 12.83 -12.38 9.64
C LEU A 230 13.52 -11.78 10.86
N LEU A 231 13.00 -12.09 12.07
CA LEU A 231 13.63 -11.65 13.31
C LEU A 231 15.05 -12.23 13.46
N ASN A 232 15.25 -13.50 13.11
CA ASN A 232 16.58 -14.13 13.12
C ASN A 232 17.53 -13.45 12.14
N GLN A 233 17.07 -12.99 10.98
CA GLN A 233 17.89 -12.22 10.05
C GLN A 233 18.29 -10.86 10.65
N VAL A 234 17.38 -10.17 11.32
CA VAL A 234 17.69 -8.90 12.03
C VAL A 234 18.76 -9.12 13.10
N LEU A 235 18.56 -10.12 13.95
CA LEU A 235 19.51 -10.46 15.01
C LEU A 235 20.88 -10.88 14.46
N TYR A 236 20.88 -11.62 13.37
CA TYR A 236 22.10 -12.01 12.67
C TYR A 236 22.84 -10.80 12.05
N ALA A 237 22.11 -9.90 11.39
CA ALA A 237 22.69 -8.69 10.83
C ALA A 237 23.30 -7.79 11.93
N ALA A 238 22.60 -7.62 13.04
CA ALA A 238 23.07 -6.89 14.19
C ALA A 238 24.33 -7.53 14.82
N TRP A 239 24.31 -8.85 14.98
CA TRP A 239 25.46 -9.59 15.49
C TRP A 239 26.68 -9.45 14.57
N ARG A 240 26.51 -9.59 13.26
CA ARG A 240 27.58 -9.39 12.27
C ARG A 240 28.17 -7.99 12.31
N ALA A 241 27.35 -7.00 12.57
CA ALA A 241 27.77 -5.61 12.72
C ALA A 241 28.43 -5.30 14.10
N GLY A 242 28.60 -6.31 14.93
CA GLY A 242 29.29 -6.19 16.22
C GLY A 242 28.39 -5.73 17.36
N TRP A 243 27.10 -6.04 17.34
CA TRP A 243 26.17 -5.71 18.42
C TRP A 243 26.59 -6.31 19.78
N LEU A 244 27.17 -7.51 19.74
CA LEU A 244 27.66 -8.23 20.92
C LEU A 244 29.17 -8.08 21.15
N GLU A 245 29.84 -7.18 20.41
CA GLU A 245 31.25 -6.86 20.63
C GLU A 245 31.33 -5.78 21.69
N VAL A 246 31.95 -6.09 22.82
CA VAL A 246 32.09 -5.17 23.96
C VAL A 246 33.56 -5.09 24.34
N ASP A 247 34.15 -3.93 24.17
CA ASP A 247 35.46 -3.63 24.68
C ASP A 247 35.34 -3.20 26.15
N ALA A 248 35.68 -4.13 27.04
CA ALA A 248 35.69 -3.87 28.47
C ALA A 248 37.00 -3.19 28.86
N GLY A 249 37.02 -1.88 28.82
CA GLY A 249 38.13 -1.10 29.41
C GLY A 249 38.20 -1.20 30.94
N PRO A 250 39.21 -0.66 31.55
CA PRO A 250 39.41 -0.67 33.01
C PRO A 250 38.20 -0.14 33.82
N GLU A 251 37.38 0.67 33.19
CA GLU A 251 36.17 1.28 33.76
C GLU A 251 35.06 0.26 34.03
N LEU A 252 34.94 -0.81 33.19
CA LEU A 252 33.93 -1.85 33.37
C LEU A 252 34.30 -2.85 34.46
N VAL A 253 35.55 -2.94 34.84
CA VAL A 253 36.04 -3.83 35.91
C VAL A 253 35.85 -3.20 37.31
N GLY A 254 34.98 -2.19 37.40
CA GLY A 254 34.54 -1.63 38.70
C GLY A 254 35.54 -0.75 39.41
N GLY A 255 36.44 -0.10 38.66
CA GLY A 255 37.40 0.84 39.24
C GLY A 255 38.41 0.19 40.18
N ALA A 256 38.56 -1.13 40.10
CA ALA A 256 39.66 -1.79 40.80
C ALA A 256 40.98 -1.25 40.25
N ASP A 257 41.78 -0.67 41.11
CA ASP A 257 43.13 -0.19 40.74
C ASP A 257 44.01 -1.41 40.41
N LEU A 258 43.86 -1.89 39.17
CA LEU A 258 44.67 -3.01 38.65
C LEU A 258 46.15 -2.60 38.47
N GLY A 259 46.44 -1.26 38.52
CA GLY A 259 47.78 -0.73 38.54
C GLY A 259 48.57 -1.18 39.80
N ALA A 260 47.89 -1.39 40.92
CA ALA A 260 48.48 -1.95 42.15
C ALA A 260 48.93 -3.41 41.97
N LEU A 261 48.40 -4.13 40.97
CA LEU A 261 48.79 -5.48 40.61
C LEU A 261 49.79 -5.52 39.43
N GLY A 262 50.26 -4.35 38.98
CA GLY A 262 51.18 -4.23 37.84
C GLY A 262 50.54 -4.46 36.50
N VAL A 263 49.21 -4.37 36.40
CA VAL A 263 48.44 -4.51 35.15
C VAL A 263 47.98 -3.10 34.75
N SER A 264 48.78 -2.42 33.92
CA SER A 264 48.47 -1.05 33.51
C SER A 264 47.54 -0.97 32.25
N ASP A 265 47.48 -2.03 31.48
CA ASP A 265 46.80 -2.05 30.17
C ASP A 265 46.00 -3.34 29.98
N LEU A 266 44.97 -3.55 30.77
CA LEU A 266 44.06 -4.66 30.57
C LEU A 266 43.01 -4.23 29.53
N ALA A 267 43.11 -4.74 28.32
CA ALA A 267 42.05 -4.71 27.35
C ALA A 267 41.33 -6.06 27.32
N LEU A 268 40.07 -6.08 27.66
CA LEU A 268 39.22 -7.26 27.58
C LEU A 268 38.13 -7.02 26.52
N THR A 269 38.17 -7.79 25.45
CA THR A 269 37.09 -7.81 24.46
C THR A 269 36.19 -9.00 24.70
N LEU A 270 34.91 -8.75 24.93
CA LEU A 270 33.87 -9.76 24.95
C LEU A 270 33.22 -9.81 23.59
N SER A 271 33.13 -10.99 23.03
CA SER A 271 32.61 -11.21 21.68
C SER A 271 31.57 -12.34 21.71
N GLY A 272 30.41 -12.09 21.13
CA GLY A 272 29.37 -13.10 20.98
C GLY A 272 29.74 -14.11 19.90
N GLN A 273 30.02 -15.36 20.26
CA GLN A 273 30.45 -16.39 19.32
C GLN A 273 29.38 -16.84 18.35
N LEU A 274 28.10 -16.71 18.73
CA LEU A 274 26.96 -17.12 17.92
C LEU A 274 25.95 -15.98 17.86
N ALA A 275 25.28 -15.86 16.72
CA ALA A 275 24.16 -14.95 16.58
C ALA A 275 23.03 -15.32 17.54
N PRO A 276 22.38 -14.34 18.19
CA PRO A 276 21.16 -14.59 18.94
C PRO A 276 20.08 -15.15 18.01
N THR A 277 19.23 -16.01 18.52
CA THR A 277 18.12 -16.59 17.77
C THR A 277 16.82 -16.43 18.52
N ALA A 278 15.75 -16.18 17.79
CA ALA A 278 14.38 -16.30 18.26
C ALA A 278 13.77 -17.56 17.65
N SER A 279 12.98 -18.27 18.43
CA SER A 279 12.26 -19.44 17.96
C SER A 279 10.94 -19.55 18.71
N ASP A 280 9.90 -19.89 17.98
CA ASP A 280 8.59 -20.27 18.52
C ASP A 280 8.50 -21.77 18.84
N CYS A 281 9.58 -22.50 18.60
CA CYS A 281 9.66 -23.90 18.98
C CYS A 281 9.62 -24.00 20.49
N ASN A 282 8.50 -24.50 21.01
CA ASN A 282 8.42 -24.86 22.43
C ASN A 282 9.28 -26.12 22.64
N PRO A 283 10.37 -26.06 23.39
CA PRO A 283 11.08 -27.26 23.77
C PRO A 283 10.29 -27.94 24.89
N ASP A 284 9.34 -28.81 24.54
CA ASP A 284 8.74 -29.73 25.51
C ASP A 284 9.74 -30.78 25.97
#